data_042dad455bec412c98e65fadff0737e7
#
_entry.id   042dad455bec412c98e65fadff0737e7
#
_cell.length_a   1.000
_cell.length_b   1.000
_cell.length_c   1.000
_cell.angle_alpha   90.00
_cell.angle_beta   90.00
_cell.angle_gamma   90.00
#
_symmetry.space_group_name_H-M   'P 1'
#
loop_
_entity.id
_entity.type
_entity.pdbx_description
1 polymer ?
#
loop_
_entity_poly.entity_id
_entity_poly.type
_entity_poly.pdbx_seq_one_letter_code
_entity_poly.pdbx_strand_id
1 'polypeptide(L)'
;MKSNKFSEGSLLEHLEALRGTLWRSILAIGIALIPALYFSADILSQMIRFICPAELKLHYFSPFEPLFVQLNLGLAAAVVLASPGVLWQFAAFVATGLYEHEKKAITGFCVFALLLALCGAALGFFFVIPQVLIFSMTFATAELQPVIGLGSFLKLIIWMLIGFALVFELPVFLLIPIRAGLLKVDFVKKFRCIFVTGIFLVAALLTPPDIVSQLSLGVPGWLLFELTLLIAAKVQKKADTQEEEPEEVPETEVVVPPEKTAVSPVCERSRLAGRSGRIRKL
;
A
#
# COMPACT_ATOMS: atom_id res chain seq x y z
N MET A 1 -0.12 -25.28 -30.89
CA MET A 1 -1.26 -24.46 -30.43
C MET A 1 -1.59 -24.83 -29.00
N LYS A 2 -0.95 -24.19 -27.99
CA LYS A 2 -1.32 -24.30 -26.56
C LYS A 2 -2.35 -23.22 -26.29
N SER A 3 -3.59 -23.63 -26.23
CA SER A 3 -4.74 -22.78 -25.95
C SER A 3 -4.61 -22.13 -24.58
N ASN A 4 -4.83 -20.85 -24.60
CA ASN A 4 -4.87 -19.87 -23.50
C ASN A 4 -6.00 -20.22 -22.51
N LYS A 5 -5.74 -21.14 -21.58
CA LYS A 5 -6.65 -21.45 -20.45
C LYS A 5 -6.37 -20.55 -19.22
N PHE A 6 -5.65 -19.47 -19.42
CA PHE A 6 -5.47 -18.41 -18.45
C PHE A 6 -6.54 -17.36 -18.71
N SER A 7 -7.65 -17.38 -18.05
CA SER A 7 -8.31 -16.10 -17.77
C SER A 7 -9.71 -16.15 -17.16
N GLU A 8 -10.58 -17.05 -17.50
CA GLU A 8 -11.97 -16.92 -17.03
C GLU A 8 -12.18 -17.48 -15.60
N GLY A 9 -11.56 -18.61 -15.26
CA GLY A 9 -11.66 -19.19 -13.92
C GLY A 9 -10.95 -18.35 -12.84
N SER A 10 -9.76 -17.86 -13.15
CA SER A 10 -8.96 -17.10 -12.16
C SER A 10 -9.54 -15.71 -11.87
N LEU A 11 -10.15 -15.06 -12.85
CA LEU A 11 -10.81 -13.76 -12.64
C LEU A 11 -12.09 -13.92 -11.80
N LEU A 12 -12.88 -14.94 -12.05
CA LEU A 12 -14.10 -15.21 -11.27
C LEU A 12 -13.76 -15.56 -9.81
N GLU A 13 -12.78 -16.41 -9.57
CA GLU A 13 -12.28 -16.73 -8.23
C GLU A 13 -11.76 -15.48 -7.50
N HIS A 14 -11.05 -14.61 -8.22
CA HIS A 14 -10.54 -13.36 -7.63
C HIS A 14 -11.67 -12.38 -7.28
N LEU A 15 -12.69 -12.27 -8.13
CA LEU A 15 -13.89 -11.46 -7.86
C LEU A 15 -14.70 -12.02 -6.69
N GLU A 16 -14.80 -13.35 -6.56
CA GLU A 16 -15.49 -13.99 -5.43
C GLU A 16 -14.72 -13.78 -4.11
N ALA A 17 -13.39 -13.87 -4.15
CA ALA A 17 -12.54 -13.53 -3.02
C ALA A 17 -12.68 -12.07 -2.60
N LEU A 18 -12.73 -11.13 -3.58
CA LEU A 18 -12.97 -9.71 -3.33
C LEU A 18 -14.33 -9.47 -2.66
N ARG A 19 -15.40 -10.11 -3.18
CA ARG A 19 -16.73 -10.04 -2.58
C ARG A 19 -16.73 -10.54 -1.14
N GLY A 20 -16.07 -11.67 -0.88
CA GLY A 20 -15.95 -12.22 0.47
C GLY A 20 -15.23 -11.30 1.43
N THR A 21 -14.12 -10.70 0.98
CA THR A 21 -13.34 -9.73 1.75
C THR A 21 -14.15 -8.48 2.07
N LEU A 22 -14.87 -7.94 1.08
CA LEU A 22 -15.71 -6.77 1.25
C LEU A 22 -16.83 -7.00 2.28
N TRP A 23 -17.54 -8.13 2.19
CA TRP A 23 -18.59 -8.49 3.15
C TRP A 23 -18.07 -8.63 4.59
N ARG A 24 -16.92 -9.29 4.77
CA ARG A 24 -16.30 -9.44 6.09
C ARG A 24 -15.84 -8.08 6.65
N SER A 25 -15.31 -7.20 5.80
CA SER A 25 -14.89 -5.85 6.20
C SER A 25 -16.09 -5.01 6.64
N ILE A 26 -17.19 -5.03 5.88
CA ILE A 26 -18.43 -4.34 6.24
C ILE A 26 -19.00 -4.88 7.57
N LEU A 27 -18.98 -6.21 7.76
CA LEU A 27 -19.43 -6.83 9.00
C LEU A 27 -18.54 -6.41 10.19
N ALA A 28 -17.23 -6.37 10.02
CA ALA A 28 -16.30 -5.93 11.06
C ALA A 28 -16.55 -4.48 11.46
N ILE A 29 -16.78 -3.58 10.50
CA ILE A 29 -17.14 -2.18 10.75
C ILE A 29 -18.49 -2.11 11.44
N GLY A 30 -19.49 -2.91 11.02
CA GLY A 30 -20.82 -2.94 11.65
C GLY A 30 -20.78 -3.39 13.12
N ILE A 31 -19.94 -4.37 13.45
CA ILE A 31 -19.75 -4.81 14.85
C ILE A 31 -19.04 -3.70 15.66
N ALA A 32 -18.02 -3.06 15.08
CA ALA A 32 -17.29 -1.98 15.72
C ALA A 32 -18.13 -0.70 15.90
N LEU A 33 -19.19 -0.52 15.10
CA LEU A 33 -20.06 0.65 15.15
C LEU A 33 -20.83 0.75 16.49
N ILE A 34 -21.23 -0.37 17.07
CA ILE A 34 -21.97 -0.41 18.33
C ILE A 34 -21.20 0.25 19.47
N PRO A 35 -19.99 -0.22 19.83
CA PRO A 35 -19.21 0.45 20.86
C PRO A 35 -18.76 1.85 20.46
N ALA A 36 -18.44 2.09 19.19
CA ALA A 36 -18.03 3.40 18.70
C ALA A 36 -19.13 4.46 18.89
N LEU A 37 -20.38 4.12 18.62
CA LEU A 37 -21.53 5.02 18.86
C LEU A 37 -21.77 5.24 20.36
N TYR A 38 -21.60 4.21 21.18
CA TYR A 38 -21.77 4.35 22.62
C TYR A 38 -20.77 5.35 23.22
N PHE A 39 -19.51 5.31 22.79
CA PHE A 39 -18.46 6.21 23.25
C PHE A 39 -18.33 7.51 22.46
N SER A 40 -19.15 7.73 21.42
CA SER A 40 -19.02 8.88 20.51
C SER A 40 -19.11 10.24 21.23
N ALA A 41 -19.96 10.37 22.25
CA ALA A 41 -20.10 11.60 23.03
C ALA A 41 -18.84 11.89 23.86
N ASP A 42 -18.25 10.87 24.47
CA ASP A 42 -17.03 11.00 25.26
C ASP A 42 -15.84 11.34 24.37
N ILE A 43 -15.72 10.66 23.23
CA ILE A 43 -14.70 10.94 22.20
C ILE A 43 -14.81 12.40 21.75
N LEU A 44 -16.02 12.85 21.40
CA LEU A 44 -16.25 14.23 20.97
C LEU A 44 -15.80 15.24 22.05
N SER A 45 -16.20 15.01 23.29
CA SER A 45 -15.86 15.90 24.40
C SER A 45 -14.35 15.99 24.64
N GLN A 46 -13.64 14.85 24.54
CA GLN A 46 -12.17 14.81 24.67
C GLN A 46 -11.49 15.48 23.48
N MET A 47 -11.97 15.25 22.26
CA MET A 47 -11.45 15.91 21.07
C MET A 47 -11.57 17.43 21.16
N ILE A 48 -12.74 17.94 21.55
CA ILE A 48 -12.95 19.37 21.70
C ILE A 48 -11.99 19.95 22.77
N ARG A 49 -11.86 19.29 23.90
CA ARG A 49 -10.95 19.75 24.99
C ARG A 49 -9.49 19.76 24.56
N PHE A 50 -9.07 18.83 23.72
CA PHE A 50 -7.68 18.70 23.28
C PHE A 50 -7.33 19.66 22.14
N ILE A 51 -8.24 19.78 21.16
CA ILE A 51 -7.96 20.46 19.89
C ILE A 51 -8.32 21.95 19.98
N CYS A 52 -9.44 22.29 20.65
CA CYS A 52 -9.91 23.66 20.71
C CYS A 52 -9.15 24.48 21.75
N PRO A 53 -8.59 25.65 21.38
CA PRO A 53 -8.13 26.65 22.34
C PRO A 53 -9.27 27.04 23.30
N ALA A 54 -8.93 27.37 24.57
CA ALA A 54 -9.92 27.66 25.61
C ALA A 54 -10.88 28.82 25.24
N GLU A 55 -10.48 29.68 24.34
CA GLU A 55 -11.24 30.84 23.89
C GLU A 55 -12.25 30.51 22.78
N LEU A 56 -12.09 29.35 22.10
CA LEU A 56 -12.93 28.97 20.98
C LEU A 56 -14.15 28.19 21.45
N LYS A 57 -15.34 28.77 21.26
CA LYS A 57 -16.63 28.11 21.49
C LYS A 57 -17.16 27.59 20.18
N LEU A 58 -17.46 26.29 20.14
CA LEU A 58 -18.15 25.67 19.00
C LEU A 58 -19.65 25.94 19.12
N HIS A 59 -20.27 26.27 17.99
CA HIS A 59 -21.69 26.52 17.89
C HIS A 59 -22.36 25.48 17.01
N TYR A 60 -23.62 25.17 17.28
CA TYR A 60 -24.43 24.38 16.36
C TYR A 60 -25.54 25.26 15.79
N PHE A 61 -25.81 25.09 14.52
CA PHE A 61 -26.77 25.91 13.78
C PHE A 61 -28.12 25.22 13.56
N SER A 62 -28.20 23.90 13.82
CA SER A 62 -29.39 23.09 13.69
C SER A 62 -29.58 22.22 14.95
N PRO A 63 -30.85 22.00 15.39
CA PRO A 63 -31.13 21.12 16.53
C PRO A 63 -30.65 19.69 16.36
N PHE A 64 -30.58 19.19 15.12
CA PHE A 64 -30.14 17.84 14.80
C PHE A 64 -28.64 17.75 14.51
N GLU A 65 -27.92 18.85 14.39
CA GLU A 65 -26.49 18.88 14.09
C GLU A 65 -25.66 18.05 15.08
N PRO A 66 -25.85 18.18 16.43
CA PRO A 66 -25.09 17.36 17.38
C PRO A 66 -25.34 15.86 17.22
N LEU A 67 -26.55 15.44 16.85
CA LEU A 67 -26.86 14.04 16.58
C LEU A 67 -26.09 13.52 15.36
N PHE A 68 -26.12 14.25 14.24
CA PHE A 68 -25.39 13.87 13.04
C PHE A 68 -23.88 13.87 13.26
N VAL A 69 -23.38 14.80 14.07
CA VAL A 69 -21.96 14.86 14.48
C VAL A 69 -21.56 13.59 15.22
N GLN A 70 -22.35 13.17 16.22
CA GLN A 70 -22.08 11.94 16.97
C GLN A 70 -22.17 10.69 16.09
N LEU A 71 -23.14 10.61 15.18
CA LEU A 71 -23.25 9.50 14.23
C LEU A 71 -22.04 9.42 13.29
N ASN A 72 -21.62 10.56 12.71
CA ASN A 72 -20.45 10.60 11.82
C ASN A 72 -19.15 10.29 12.58
N LEU A 73 -19.01 10.80 13.80
CA LEU A 73 -17.85 10.50 14.64
C LEU A 73 -17.81 9.02 15.04
N GLY A 74 -18.97 8.46 15.42
CA GLY A 74 -19.10 7.05 15.73
C GLY A 74 -18.75 6.16 14.52
N LEU A 75 -19.20 6.55 13.32
CA LEU A 75 -18.83 5.83 12.10
C LEU A 75 -17.33 5.92 11.81
N ALA A 76 -16.73 7.10 11.93
CA ALA A 76 -15.29 7.28 11.75
C ALA A 76 -14.49 6.47 12.79
N ALA A 77 -14.89 6.50 14.06
CA ALA A 77 -14.29 5.71 15.12
C ALA A 77 -14.45 4.20 14.88
N ALA A 78 -15.59 3.76 14.36
CA ALA A 78 -15.82 2.35 14.00
C ALA A 78 -14.85 1.87 12.89
N VAL A 79 -14.62 2.71 11.88
CA VAL A 79 -13.65 2.41 10.81
C VAL A 79 -12.22 2.29 11.39
N VAL A 80 -11.83 3.21 12.27
CA VAL A 80 -10.52 3.15 12.93
C VAL A 80 -10.39 1.90 13.81
N LEU A 81 -11.44 1.57 14.58
CA LEU A 81 -11.44 0.39 15.45
C LEU A 81 -11.43 -0.93 14.64
N ALA A 82 -12.11 -0.96 13.50
CA ALA A 82 -12.15 -2.11 12.60
C ALA A 82 -10.89 -2.20 11.70
N SER A 83 -10.09 -1.14 11.58
CA SER A 83 -8.96 -1.07 10.63
C SER A 83 -7.98 -2.24 10.71
N PRO A 84 -7.60 -2.81 11.88
CA PRO A 84 -6.72 -3.98 11.93
C PRO A 84 -7.34 -5.20 11.23
N GLY A 85 -8.64 -5.43 11.44
CA GLY A 85 -9.38 -6.52 10.81
C GLY A 85 -9.55 -6.32 9.31
N VAL A 86 -9.85 -5.09 8.88
CA VAL A 86 -10.03 -4.72 7.48
C VAL A 86 -8.70 -4.85 6.71
N LEU A 87 -7.61 -4.33 7.27
CA LEU A 87 -6.28 -4.45 6.68
C LEU A 87 -5.84 -5.91 6.56
N TRP A 88 -6.10 -6.72 7.60
CA TRP A 88 -5.82 -8.15 7.57
C TRP A 88 -6.58 -8.86 6.44
N GLN A 89 -7.86 -8.56 6.28
CA GLN A 89 -8.68 -9.16 5.23
C GLN A 89 -8.26 -8.71 3.83
N PHE A 90 -7.91 -7.44 3.68
CA PHE A 90 -7.38 -6.90 2.44
C PHE A 90 -6.04 -7.55 2.07
N ALA A 91 -5.15 -7.73 3.03
CA ALA A 91 -3.89 -8.42 2.81
C ALA A 91 -4.07 -9.91 2.48
N ALA A 92 -5.02 -10.58 3.14
CA ALA A 92 -5.37 -11.96 2.80
C ALA A 92 -5.90 -12.07 1.36
N PHE A 93 -6.67 -11.07 0.90
CA PHE A 93 -7.09 -10.97 -0.50
C PHE A 93 -5.91 -10.77 -1.46
N VAL A 94 -5.00 -9.87 -1.16
CA VAL A 94 -3.78 -9.65 -1.97
C VAL A 94 -2.91 -10.92 -1.99
N ALA A 95 -2.87 -11.67 -0.87
CA ALA A 95 -2.15 -12.93 -0.76
C ALA A 95 -2.63 -14.02 -1.72
N THR A 96 -3.90 -13.97 -2.16
CA THR A 96 -4.41 -14.95 -3.13
C THR A 96 -3.76 -14.81 -4.51
N GLY A 97 -3.23 -13.61 -4.82
CA GLY A 97 -2.50 -13.34 -6.07
C GLY A 97 -0.97 -13.48 -5.96
N LEU A 98 -0.42 -13.77 -4.77
CA LEU A 98 1.03 -13.84 -4.53
C LEU A 98 1.53 -15.29 -4.42
N TYR A 99 2.83 -15.49 -4.73
CA TYR A 99 3.51 -16.79 -4.57
C TYR A 99 3.60 -17.21 -3.09
N GLU A 100 3.68 -18.52 -2.84
CA GLU A 100 3.64 -19.09 -1.48
C GLU A 100 4.75 -18.58 -0.54
N HIS A 101 5.93 -18.28 -1.11
CA HIS A 101 7.07 -17.74 -0.34
C HIS A 101 6.83 -16.31 0.16
N GLU A 102 5.96 -15.54 -0.51
CA GLU A 102 5.67 -14.14 -0.18
C GLU A 102 4.54 -13.99 0.83
N LYS A 103 3.70 -15.02 0.99
CA LYS A 103 2.57 -15.02 1.94
C LYS A 103 3.01 -14.77 3.39
N LYS A 104 4.20 -15.23 3.79
CA LYS A 104 4.74 -14.96 5.14
C LYS A 104 5.07 -13.49 5.38
N ALA A 105 5.43 -12.75 4.32
CA ALA A 105 5.73 -11.33 4.42
C ALA A 105 4.47 -10.46 4.58
N ILE A 106 3.29 -10.96 4.16
CA ILE A 106 2.04 -10.21 4.18
C ILE A 106 1.63 -9.80 5.59
N THR A 107 1.77 -10.69 6.58
CA THR A 107 1.48 -10.36 7.98
C THR A 107 2.33 -9.19 8.46
N GLY A 108 3.62 -9.19 8.13
CA GLY A 108 4.52 -8.08 8.45
C GLY A 108 4.10 -6.77 7.77
N PHE A 109 3.66 -6.85 6.50
CA PHE A 109 3.13 -5.70 5.76
C PHE A 109 1.85 -5.14 6.38
N CYS A 110 0.93 -6.00 6.83
CA CYS A 110 -0.29 -5.57 7.50
C CYS A 110 -0.02 -4.82 8.80
N VAL A 111 0.87 -5.34 9.63
CA VAL A 111 1.24 -4.67 10.88
C VAL A 111 1.93 -3.35 10.59
N PHE A 112 2.81 -3.32 9.60
CA PHE A 112 3.49 -2.10 9.18
C PHE A 112 2.51 -1.06 8.62
N ALA A 113 1.57 -1.45 7.77
CA ALA A 113 0.51 -0.61 7.25
C ALA A 113 -0.33 -0.01 8.39
N LEU A 114 -0.81 -0.85 9.32
CA LEU A 114 -1.58 -0.38 10.46
C LEU A 114 -0.82 0.65 11.31
N LEU A 115 0.46 0.37 11.60
CA LEU A 115 1.29 1.30 12.37
C LEU A 115 1.48 2.62 11.62
N LEU A 116 1.65 2.55 10.30
CA LEU A 116 1.86 3.73 9.47
C LEU A 116 0.58 4.58 9.36
N ALA A 117 -0.58 3.96 9.17
CA ALA A 117 -1.87 4.63 9.17
C ALA A 117 -2.16 5.32 10.53
N LEU A 118 -1.90 4.61 11.65
CA LEU A 118 -2.07 5.18 12.99
C LEU A 118 -1.08 6.32 13.25
N CYS A 119 0.16 6.21 12.79
CA CYS A 119 1.16 7.26 12.89
C CYS A 119 0.73 8.50 12.09
N GLY A 120 0.23 8.32 10.87
CA GLY A 120 -0.31 9.39 10.04
C GLY A 120 -1.51 10.07 10.69
N ALA A 121 -2.50 9.29 11.14
CA ALA A 121 -3.66 9.81 11.85
C ALA A 121 -3.27 10.57 13.13
N ALA A 122 -2.32 10.04 13.91
CA ALA A 122 -1.81 10.70 15.12
C ALA A 122 -1.12 12.03 14.78
N LEU A 123 -0.28 12.06 13.74
CA LEU A 123 0.38 13.30 13.29
C LEU A 123 -0.67 14.34 12.85
N GLY A 124 -1.67 13.92 12.08
CA GLY A 124 -2.79 14.78 11.70
C GLY A 124 -3.53 15.34 12.90
N PHE A 125 -3.89 14.46 13.84
CA PHE A 125 -4.68 14.83 15.03
C PHE A 125 -3.93 15.73 16.00
N PHE A 126 -2.69 15.37 16.36
CA PHE A 126 -1.96 16.06 17.43
C PHE A 126 -1.23 17.32 16.95
N PHE A 127 -0.82 17.36 15.69
CA PHE A 127 -0.03 18.48 15.19
C PHE A 127 -0.79 19.35 14.20
N VAL A 128 -1.38 18.74 13.17
CA VAL A 128 -1.86 19.55 12.04
C VAL A 128 -3.21 20.19 12.33
N ILE A 129 -4.17 19.45 12.90
CA ILE A 129 -5.50 20.00 13.19
C ILE A 129 -5.42 21.19 14.14
N PRO A 130 -4.67 21.17 15.29
CA PRO A 130 -4.51 22.34 16.13
C PRO A 130 -3.88 23.52 15.39
N GLN A 131 -2.86 23.27 14.55
CA GLN A 131 -2.21 24.34 13.76
C GLN A 131 -3.17 25.01 12.78
N VAL A 132 -4.02 24.23 12.11
CA VAL A 132 -5.04 24.75 11.20
C VAL A 132 -6.04 25.65 11.94
N LEU A 133 -6.47 25.25 13.13
CA LEU A 133 -7.36 26.06 13.95
C LEU A 133 -6.69 27.37 14.43
N ILE A 134 -5.45 27.28 14.93
CA ILE A 134 -4.69 28.45 15.34
C ILE A 134 -4.50 29.38 14.15
N PHE A 135 -4.13 28.84 12.98
CA PHE A 135 -3.99 29.62 11.76
C PHE A 135 -5.30 30.30 11.35
N SER A 136 -6.43 29.62 11.45
CA SER A 136 -7.75 30.22 11.14
C SER A 136 -8.09 31.39 12.07
N MET A 137 -7.60 31.35 13.32
CA MET A 137 -7.82 32.43 14.28
C MET A 137 -6.93 33.67 14.01
N THR A 138 -5.86 33.54 13.25
CA THR A 138 -5.04 34.72 12.88
C THR A 138 -5.77 35.71 11.97
N PHE A 139 -6.86 35.26 11.32
CA PHE A 139 -7.72 36.13 10.52
C PHE A 139 -8.83 36.83 11.34
N ALA A 140 -8.92 36.53 12.65
CA ALA A 140 -9.88 37.20 13.53
C ALA A 140 -9.47 38.67 13.73
N THR A 141 -10.43 39.57 13.60
CA THR A 141 -10.29 40.99 13.87
C THR A 141 -11.35 41.43 14.89
N ALA A 142 -11.25 42.66 15.39
CA ALA A 142 -12.28 43.19 16.32
C ALA A 142 -13.68 43.16 15.71
N GLU A 143 -13.79 43.25 14.39
CA GLU A 143 -15.05 43.27 13.66
C GLU A 143 -15.44 41.86 13.13
N LEU A 144 -14.48 40.93 13.02
CA LEU A 144 -14.66 39.60 12.46
C LEU A 144 -14.25 38.53 13.47
N GLN A 145 -15.22 38.03 14.24
CA GLN A 145 -15.00 36.96 15.19
C GLN A 145 -15.30 35.60 14.55
N PRO A 146 -14.41 34.60 14.70
CA PRO A 146 -14.64 33.26 14.14
C PRO A 146 -15.76 32.55 14.90
N VAL A 147 -16.85 32.22 14.19
CA VAL A 147 -17.94 31.38 14.70
C VAL A 147 -17.84 30.03 13.98
N ILE A 148 -17.27 29.03 14.65
CA ILE A 148 -17.05 27.72 14.05
C ILE A 148 -18.21 26.79 14.41
N GLY A 149 -18.89 26.27 13.38
CA GLY A 149 -19.96 25.28 13.54
C GLY A 149 -19.41 23.90 13.89
N LEU A 150 -20.08 23.20 14.80
CA LEU A 150 -19.70 21.88 15.28
C LEU A 150 -19.58 20.86 14.13
N GLY A 151 -20.52 20.89 13.19
CA GLY A 151 -20.51 19.99 12.02
C GLY A 151 -19.33 20.27 11.07
N SER A 152 -19.03 21.54 10.83
CA SER A 152 -17.88 21.95 10.00
C SER A 152 -16.56 21.56 10.63
N PHE A 153 -16.44 21.74 11.96
CA PHE A 153 -15.30 21.32 12.73
C PHE A 153 -15.04 19.81 12.64
N LEU A 154 -16.07 18.99 12.87
CA LEU A 154 -15.94 17.55 12.77
C LEU A 154 -15.61 17.09 11.35
N LYS A 155 -16.26 17.69 10.35
CA LYS A 155 -15.97 17.38 8.94
C LYS A 155 -14.52 17.63 8.60
N LEU A 156 -13.96 18.75 9.03
CA LEU A 156 -12.53 19.07 8.86
C LEU A 156 -11.65 17.96 9.47
N ILE A 157 -11.91 17.59 10.71
CA ILE A 157 -11.13 16.57 11.42
C ILE A 157 -11.18 15.23 10.68
N ILE A 158 -12.36 14.74 10.36
CA ILE A 158 -12.53 13.44 9.70
C ILE A 158 -11.79 13.42 8.35
N TRP A 159 -11.97 14.44 7.50
CA TRP A 159 -11.31 14.50 6.21
C TRP A 159 -9.79 14.59 6.33
N MET A 160 -9.29 15.36 7.29
CA MET A 160 -7.84 15.44 7.55
C MET A 160 -7.28 14.10 8.04
N LEU A 161 -7.94 13.44 9.00
CA LEU A 161 -7.48 12.15 9.50
C LEU A 161 -7.45 11.08 8.40
N ILE A 162 -8.49 11.03 7.55
CA ILE A 162 -8.52 10.14 6.38
C ILE A 162 -7.37 10.46 5.45
N GLY A 163 -7.13 11.75 5.17
CA GLY A 163 -6.05 12.20 4.30
C GLY A 163 -4.68 11.77 4.79
N PHE A 164 -4.41 11.99 6.07
CA PHE A 164 -3.15 11.58 6.69
C PHE A 164 -2.98 10.07 6.70
N ALA A 165 -4.00 9.32 7.10
CA ALA A 165 -3.95 7.86 7.07
C ALA A 165 -3.67 7.34 5.64
N LEU A 166 -4.35 7.88 4.63
CA LEU A 166 -4.19 7.47 3.23
C LEU A 166 -2.79 7.78 2.68
N VAL A 167 -2.27 8.98 2.95
CA VAL A 167 -0.94 9.40 2.50
C VAL A 167 0.16 8.57 3.16
N PHE A 168 -0.03 8.20 4.44
CA PHE A 168 0.91 7.35 5.15
C PHE A 168 0.88 5.89 4.70
N GLU A 169 -0.17 5.43 4.04
CA GLU A 169 -0.25 4.11 3.41
C GLU A 169 0.48 4.03 2.04
N LEU A 170 0.89 5.15 1.44
CA LEU A 170 1.61 5.17 0.17
C LEU A 170 2.83 4.22 0.13
N PRO A 171 3.68 4.13 1.18
CA PRO A 171 4.78 3.17 1.22
C PRO A 171 4.34 1.73 0.99
N VAL A 172 3.24 1.32 1.61
CA VAL A 172 2.72 -0.04 1.52
C VAL A 172 2.16 -0.29 0.12
N PHE A 173 1.40 0.66 -0.44
CA PHE A 173 0.86 0.58 -1.80
C PHE A 173 1.94 0.48 -2.88
N LEU A 174 3.12 1.06 -2.65
CA LEU A 174 4.24 0.99 -3.59
C LEU A 174 5.10 -0.25 -3.37
N LEU A 175 5.37 -0.63 -2.12
CA LEU A 175 6.26 -1.76 -1.80
C LEU A 175 5.66 -3.12 -2.19
N ILE A 176 4.34 -3.30 -2.06
CA ILE A 176 3.67 -4.56 -2.41
C ILE A 176 3.88 -4.91 -3.90
N PRO A 177 3.49 -4.05 -4.88
CA PRO A 177 3.68 -4.38 -6.29
C PRO A 177 5.15 -4.44 -6.72
N ILE A 178 6.05 -3.70 -6.07
CA ILE A 178 7.49 -3.81 -6.33
C ILE A 178 8.01 -5.17 -5.88
N ARG A 179 7.65 -5.65 -4.69
CA ARG A 179 8.04 -6.98 -4.22
C ARG A 179 7.44 -8.11 -5.04
N ALA A 180 6.20 -7.95 -5.49
CA ALA A 180 5.55 -8.91 -6.38
C ALA A 180 6.10 -8.91 -7.82
N GLY A 181 7.16 -8.14 -8.10
CA GLY A 181 7.76 -8.04 -9.44
C GLY A 181 6.86 -7.36 -10.49
N LEU A 182 5.68 -6.87 -10.09
CA LEU A 182 4.72 -6.21 -10.98
C LEU A 182 5.17 -4.79 -11.35
N LEU A 183 5.94 -4.14 -10.49
CA LEU A 183 6.41 -2.76 -10.65
C LEU A 183 7.92 -2.68 -10.44
N LYS A 184 8.64 -2.19 -11.46
CA LYS A 184 10.09 -1.96 -11.35
C LYS A 184 10.37 -0.63 -10.66
N VAL A 185 11.35 -0.60 -9.75
CA VAL A 185 11.76 0.63 -9.04
C VAL A 185 12.18 1.72 -10.02
N ASP A 186 12.83 1.37 -11.13
CA ASP A 186 13.25 2.34 -12.15
C ASP A 186 12.08 3.03 -12.85
N PHE A 187 10.94 2.32 -13.00
CA PHE A 187 9.72 2.92 -13.50
C PHE A 187 9.21 4.01 -12.54
N VAL A 188 9.15 3.70 -11.24
CA VAL A 188 8.69 4.67 -10.23
C VAL A 188 9.63 5.87 -10.15
N LYS A 189 10.95 5.66 -10.23
CA LYS A 189 11.95 6.73 -10.27
C LYS A 189 11.78 7.62 -11.51
N LYS A 190 11.52 7.04 -12.67
CA LYS A 190 11.29 7.79 -13.92
C LYS A 190 10.06 8.70 -13.82
N PHE A 191 8.99 8.22 -13.17
CA PHE A 191 7.74 8.96 -13.00
C PHE A 191 7.62 9.67 -11.65
N ARG A 192 8.73 9.84 -10.93
CA ARG A 192 8.80 10.46 -9.59
C ARG A 192 8.06 11.81 -9.53
N CYS A 193 8.21 12.67 -10.54
CA CYS A 193 7.52 13.95 -10.58
C CYS A 193 5.99 13.79 -10.54
N ILE A 194 5.45 12.81 -11.25
CA ILE A 194 4.01 12.54 -11.29
C ILE A 194 3.51 12.06 -9.92
N PHE A 195 4.25 11.16 -9.25
CA PHE A 195 3.89 10.70 -7.90
C PHE A 195 3.90 11.83 -6.88
N VAL A 196 4.95 12.67 -6.90
CA VAL A 196 5.05 13.81 -5.99
C VAL A 196 3.93 14.82 -6.26
N THR A 197 3.66 15.14 -7.52
CA THR A 197 2.54 16.02 -7.90
C THR A 197 1.21 15.43 -7.45
N GLY A 198 1.03 14.10 -7.59
CA GLY A 198 -0.16 13.39 -7.12
C GLY A 198 -0.35 13.50 -5.61
N ILE A 199 0.72 13.37 -4.81
CA ILE A 199 0.67 13.54 -3.35
C ILE A 199 0.19 14.94 -2.99
N PHE A 200 0.76 16.00 -3.61
CA PHE A 200 0.34 17.35 -3.34
C PHE A 200 -1.06 17.68 -3.87
N LEU A 201 -1.49 17.04 -4.97
CA LEU A 201 -2.85 17.15 -5.48
C LEU A 201 -3.86 16.52 -4.51
N VAL A 202 -3.56 15.32 -4.00
CA VAL A 202 -4.39 14.66 -2.98
C VAL A 202 -4.41 15.49 -1.70
N ALA A 203 -3.27 16.03 -1.27
CA ALA A 203 -3.20 16.95 -0.14
C ALA A 203 -4.14 18.16 -0.33
N ALA A 204 -4.07 18.81 -1.49
CA ALA A 204 -4.93 19.97 -1.80
C ALA A 204 -6.44 19.63 -1.84
N LEU A 205 -6.79 18.40 -2.20
CA LEU A 205 -8.19 17.96 -2.23
C LEU A 205 -8.75 17.65 -0.83
N LEU A 206 -7.89 17.11 0.05
CA LEU A 206 -8.28 16.64 1.38
C LEU A 206 -8.16 17.71 2.47
N THR A 207 -7.28 18.70 2.28
CA THR A 207 -7.10 19.81 3.22
C THR A 207 -7.89 21.04 2.77
N PRO A 208 -8.24 21.96 3.70
CA PRO A 208 -8.70 23.28 3.31
C PRO A 208 -7.72 23.96 2.35
N PRO A 209 -8.16 24.93 1.53
CA PRO A 209 -7.31 25.61 0.55
C PRO A 209 -6.37 26.61 1.24
N ASP A 210 -5.52 26.12 2.14
CA ASP A 210 -4.48 26.89 2.82
C ASP A 210 -3.11 26.21 2.67
N ILE A 211 -2.07 27.03 2.53
CA ILE A 211 -0.70 26.56 2.27
C ILE A 211 -0.17 25.75 3.47
N VAL A 212 -0.53 26.12 4.70
CA VAL A 212 -0.03 25.49 5.91
C VAL A 212 -0.52 24.04 6.00
N SER A 213 -1.83 23.81 5.85
CA SER A 213 -2.42 22.47 5.89
C SER A 213 -1.91 21.61 4.74
N GLN A 214 -1.85 22.17 3.53
CA GLN A 214 -1.39 21.47 2.34
C GLN A 214 0.07 21.03 2.48
N LEU A 215 0.97 21.89 2.95
CA LEU A 215 2.37 21.55 3.18
C LEU A 215 2.52 20.56 4.33
N SER A 216 1.74 20.72 5.39
CA SER A 216 1.77 19.80 6.54
C SER A 216 1.40 18.37 6.19
N LEU A 217 0.58 18.14 5.16
CA LEU A 217 0.27 16.81 4.62
C LEU A 217 1.23 16.42 3.50
N GLY A 218 1.52 17.32 2.57
CA GLY A 218 2.29 17.04 1.37
C GLY A 218 3.77 16.75 1.65
N VAL A 219 4.41 17.47 2.58
CA VAL A 219 5.84 17.28 2.90
C VAL A 219 6.11 15.94 3.56
N PRO A 220 5.40 15.52 4.62
CA PRO A 220 5.56 14.16 5.15
C PRO A 220 5.26 13.07 4.12
N GLY A 221 4.23 13.26 3.30
CA GLY A 221 3.91 12.32 2.22
C GLY A 221 5.02 12.18 1.19
N TRP A 222 5.62 13.29 0.78
CA TRP A 222 6.78 13.29 -0.10
C TRP A 222 8.00 12.61 0.55
N LEU A 223 8.29 12.89 1.81
CA LEU A 223 9.39 12.25 2.55
C LEU A 223 9.18 10.73 2.66
N LEU A 224 7.96 10.29 2.94
CA LEU A 224 7.61 8.87 2.98
C LEU A 224 7.76 8.22 1.60
N PHE A 225 7.37 8.89 0.53
CA PHE A 225 7.57 8.41 -0.83
C PHE A 225 9.07 8.23 -1.15
N GLU A 226 9.93 9.21 -0.83
CA GLU A 226 11.37 9.10 -1.04
C GLU A 226 12.00 7.97 -0.21
N LEU A 227 11.60 7.85 1.06
CA LEU A 227 12.05 6.77 1.93
C LEU A 227 11.63 5.39 1.35
N THR A 228 10.42 5.31 0.81
CA THR A 228 9.92 4.09 0.16
C THR A 228 10.77 3.70 -1.04
N LEU A 229 11.14 4.66 -1.89
CA LEU A 229 12.02 4.42 -3.03
C LEU A 229 13.40 3.92 -2.61
N LEU A 230 13.96 4.45 -1.51
CA LEU A 230 15.24 4.00 -0.99
C LEU A 230 15.16 2.56 -0.46
N ILE A 231 14.09 2.22 0.26
CA ILE A 231 13.86 0.86 0.76
C ILE A 231 13.62 -0.10 -0.41
N ALA A 232 12.79 0.27 -1.37
CA ALA A 232 12.48 -0.54 -2.55
C ALA A 232 13.72 -0.84 -3.39
N ALA A 233 14.60 0.15 -3.59
CA ALA A 233 15.85 -0.04 -4.32
C ALA A 233 16.81 -1.03 -3.63
N LYS A 234 16.86 -1.02 -2.29
CA LYS A 234 17.65 -2.00 -1.52
C LYS A 234 17.05 -3.41 -1.60
N VAL A 235 15.74 -3.51 -1.56
CA VAL A 235 15.03 -4.80 -1.62
C VAL A 235 15.20 -5.42 -3.01
N GLN A 236 15.04 -4.65 -4.08
CA GLN A 236 15.23 -5.13 -5.45
C GLN A 236 16.68 -5.59 -5.69
N LYS A 237 17.66 -4.78 -5.29
CA LYS A 237 19.09 -5.16 -5.44
C LYS A 237 19.43 -6.47 -4.72
N LYS A 238 18.80 -6.73 -3.57
CA LYS A 238 19.01 -8.00 -2.84
C LYS A 238 18.36 -9.19 -3.55
N ALA A 239 17.22 -9.00 -4.20
CA ALA A 239 16.57 -10.04 -5.01
C ALA A 239 17.39 -10.37 -6.26
N ASP A 240 17.86 -9.35 -6.99
CA ASP A 240 18.71 -9.52 -8.18
C ASP A 240 20.03 -10.25 -7.85
N THR A 241 20.62 -10.00 -6.67
CA THR A 241 21.86 -10.67 -6.23
C THR A 241 21.64 -12.14 -5.85
N GLN A 242 20.44 -12.51 -5.39
CA GLN A 242 20.11 -13.91 -5.06
C GLN A 242 19.79 -14.75 -6.32
N GLU A 243 19.34 -14.12 -7.41
CA GLU A 243 19.15 -14.80 -8.70
C GLU A 243 20.46 -14.98 -9.49
N GLU A 244 21.52 -14.20 -9.17
CA GLU A 244 22.83 -14.29 -9.79
C GLU A 244 23.80 -15.28 -9.09
N GLU A 245 23.47 -15.84 -7.91
CA GLU A 245 24.24 -16.97 -7.38
C GLU A 245 23.89 -18.21 -8.20
N PRO A 246 24.83 -18.74 -9.01
CA PRO A 246 24.59 -19.96 -9.76
C PRO A 246 24.30 -21.08 -8.75
N GLU A 247 23.20 -21.81 -8.91
CA GLU A 247 23.06 -23.13 -8.32
C GLU A 247 24.36 -23.89 -8.63
N GLU A 248 25.20 -24.09 -7.63
CA GLU A 248 26.28 -25.07 -7.73
C GLU A 248 25.61 -26.40 -8.07
N VAL A 249 25.62 -26.71 -9.36
CA VAL A 249 25.28 -28.05 -9.83
C VAL A 249 26.24 -28.97 -9.11
N PRO A 250 25.79 -29.88 -8.25
CA PRO A 250 26.70 -30.83 -7.63
C PRO A 250 27.34 -31.58 -8.76
N GLU A 251 28.70 -31.45 -8.88
CA GLU A 251 29.49 -32.25 -9.78
C GLU A 251 29.15 -33.71 -9.54
N THR A 252 28.30 -34.23 -10.41
CA THR A 252 28.06 -35.66 -10.47
C THR A 252 29.36 -36.31 -10.83
N GLU A 253 30.03 -36.87 -9.82
CA GLU A 253 31.21 -37.73 -9.91
C GLU A 253 31.04 -38.65 -11.11
N VAL A 254 31.75 -38.36 -12.18
CA VAL A 254 31.82 -39.23 -13.37
C VAL A 254 32.52 -40.50 -12.92
N VAL A 255 31.74 -41.50 -12.55
CA VAL A 255 32.23 -42.86 -12.35
C VAL A 255 32.65 -43.39 -13.71
N VAL A 256 33.96 -43.32 -13.94
CA VAL A 256 34.63 -43.97 -15.07
C VAL A 256 34.50 -45.48 -14.87
N PRO A 257 33.89 -46.24 -15.79
CA PRO A 257 33.90 -47.69 -15.70
C PRO A 257 35.32 -48.24 -16.01
N PRO A 258 35.78 -49.31 -15.33
CA PRO A 258 37.13 -49.84 -15.53
C PRO A 258 37.31 -50.45 -16.92
N GLU A 259 38.36 -50.02 -17.55
CA GLU A 259 38.92 -50.52 -18.81
C GLU A 259 39.15 -52.02 -18.75
N LYS A 260 38.46 -52.80 -19.61
CA LYS A 260 38.79 -54.19 -19.86
C LYS A 260 39.74 -54.28 -21.06
N THR A 261 40.97 -54.60 -20.72
CA THR A 261 42.08 -55.01 -21.58
C THR A 261 41.78 -56.16 -22.50
N ALA A 262 42.44 -56.12 -23.65
CA ALA A 262 42.88 -57.16 -24.61
C ALA A 262 41.80 -57.57 -25.65
N VAL A 263 42.13 -57.58 -26.93
CA VAL A 263 43.05 -58.35 -27.74
C VAL A 263 42.85 -57.89 -29.19
N SER A 264 43.96 -57.52 -29.87
CA SER A 264 44.04 -57.50 -31.34
C SER A 264 44.30 -58.94 -31.85
N PRO A 265 44.49 -59.24 -33.17
CA PRO A 265 44.40 -58.44 -34.40
C PRO A 265 43.69 -59.21 -35.52
N VAL A 266 43.85 -58.68 -36.73
CA VAL A 266 43.88 -59.34 -38.06
C VAL A 266 42.89 -58.76 -39.10
N CYS A 267 43.51 -57.96 -39.95
CA CYS A 267 43.61 -58.10 -41.39
C CYS A 267 42.34 -58.24 -42.22
N GLU A 268 42.03 -57.38 -43.12
CA GLU A 268 42.22 -57.55 -44.56
C GLU A 268 41.48 -56.50 -45.37
N ARG A 269 42.21 -55.70 -46.06
CA ARG A 269 42.15 -55.34 -47.49
C ARG A 269 40.77 -55.50 -48.20
N SER A 270 40.31 -54.48 -48.79
CA SER A 270 40.41 -54.21 -50.19
C SER A 270 39.29 -53.34 -50.74
N ARG A 271 39.75 -52.39 -51.50
CA ARG A 271 39.30 -51.99 -52.86
C ARG A 271 38.09 -51.06 -53.00
N LEU A 272 38.46 -49.89 -53.38
CA LEU A 272 38.32 -49.34 -54.75
C LEU A 272 36.98 -48.64 -55.06
N ALA A 273 37.21 -47.43 -55.45
CA ALA A 273 36.60 -46.75 -56.63
C ALA A 273 35.17 -46.26 -56.38
N GLY A 274 34.82 -45.10 -56.63
CA GLY A 274 35.19 -44.10 -57.54
C GLY A 274 34.02 -43.21 -57.89
N ARG A 275 34.32 -42.05 -58.39
CA ARG A 275 33.50 -41.19 -59.22
C ARG A 275 32.52 -40.24 -58.52
N SER A 276 32.88 -38.96 -58.46
CA SER A 276 32.77 -37.98 -59.53
C SER A 276 31.31 -37.49 -59.83
N GLY A 277 31.18 -36.23 -59.72
CA GLY A 277 30.13 -35.48 -60.42
C GLY A 277 29.43 -34.47 -59.57
N ARG A 278 29.89 -33.28 -59.41
CA ARG A 278 29.73 -32.09 -60.30
C ARG A 278 28.30 -31.49 -60.29
N ILE A 279 28.24 -30.28 -59.84
CA ILE A 279 27.51 -29.17 -60.51
C ILE A 279 26.04 -28.96 -60.01
N ARG A 280 25.71 -27.84 -59.57
CA ARG A 280 25.41 -26.44 -59.91
C ARG A 280 24.10 -26.00 -59.28
N LYS A 281 24.20 -24.87 -58.64
CA LYS A 281 23.39 -23.66 -58.80
C LYS A 281 21.89 -23.83 -59.09
N LEU A 282 21.07 -23.36 -58.17
CA LEU A 282 20.29 -22.13 -58.31
C LEU A 282 19.83 -21.68 -56.93
#